data_87e1824cfbabe0b00b213d67eff7020e
#
_entry.id   87e1824cfbabe0b00b213d67eff7020e
#
_cell.length_a   1.000
_cell.length_b   1.000
_cell.length_c   1.000
_cell.angle_alpha   90.00
_cell.angle_beta   90.00
_cell.angle_gamma   90.00
#
_symmetry.space_group_name_H-M   'P 1'
#
loop_
_entity.id
_entity.type
_entity.pdbx_description
1 polymer ?
#
loop_
_entity_poly.entity_id
_entity_poly.type
_entity_poly.pdbx_seq_one_letter_code
_entity_poly.pdbx_strand_id
1 'polypeptide(L)'
;MRLRKIPIDFLWEGLELSGDIYNDRGSVLLLKRGEVLTQDRLDKLSKFERGGYITTSEETYQEILNSGKAPRAALQRVYEEAVGYTALKNDVDSIFSVTRNASEINMEETETVTKDIFTKIKVLDFPKIFQCIDAPREMDENLQRHSLNVAFTNGVIGQWLKLPEPVIKKLVCAGLVHDIGKTKIPEEILNAPRRLTEEEFEIIKAHPVYSYELLWDNVDEDIRLAARHHHERLDGKGYPDQIAGDEISLLARITAISDVYDAMISQRSYKESMIPFDVLEKFKKGEFPGLDERLVDLFVKNMVENYRDVKVQMSDGRIGVVRYIPPNDLNHPIINCNHDVSQTDDKWYCVCIANQTGK
;
A
#
# COMPACT_ATOMS: atom_id res chain seq x y z
N MET A 1 23.58 11.45 -21.28
CA MET A 1 22.21 10.87 -21.36
C MET A 1 21.96 10.18 -20.02
N ARG A 2 20.86 10.48 -19.37
CA ARG A 2 20.53 9.85 -18.07
C ARG A 2 19.93 8.48 -18.37
N LEU A 3 20.60 7.40 -17.97
CA LEU A 3 20.09 6.05 -18.10
C LEU A 3 19.18 5.73 -16.91
N ARG A 4 18.12 4.96 -17.17
CA ARG A 4 17.19 4.44 -16.17
C ARG A 4 17.30 2.94 -16.08
N LYS A 5 17.34 2.44 -14.85
CA LYS A 5 17.19 1.01 -14.56
C LYS A 5 15.75 0.57 -14.81
N ILE A 6 15.60 -0.58 -15.42
CA ILE A 6 14.31 -1.21 -15.68
C ILE A 6 14.43 -2.72 -15.45
N PRO A 7 13.50 -3.34 -14.73
CA PRO A 7 13.46 -4.80 -14.61
C PRO A 7 13.26 -5.46 -15.98
N ILE A 8 13.91 -6.58 -16.25
CA ILE A 8 13.81 -7.30 -17.52
C ILE A 8 12.38 -7.78 -17.79
N ASP A 9 11.65 -8.13 -16.73
CA ASP A 9 10.26 -8.56 -16.81
C ASP A 9 9.27 -7.45 -17.20
N PHE A 10 9.73 -6.20 -17.39
CA PHE A 10 8.98 -5.13 -18.07
C PHE A 10 8.92 -5.31 -19.58
N LEU A 11 9.81 -6.11 -20.14
CA LEU A 11 9.85 -6.37 -21.56
C LEU A 11 8.92 -7.56 -21.89
N TRP A 12 8.27 -7.50 -23.04
CA TRP A 12 7.38 -8.56 -23.52
C TRP A 12 7.68 -8.94 -24.97
N GLU A 13 7.29 -10.13 -25.37
CA GLU A 13 7.42 -10.57 -26.74
C GLU A 13 6.62 -9.66 -27.70
N GLY A 14 7.25 -9.25 -28.79
CA GLY A 14 6.68 -8.32 -29.77
C GLY A 14 6.88 -6.84 -29.44
N LEU A 15 7.57 -6.49 -28.36
CA LEU A 15 7.96 -5.10 -28.09
C LEU A 15 9.00 -4.65 -29.14
N GLU A 16 8.68 -3.61 -29.90
CA GLU A 16 9.64 -2.88 -30.70
C GLU A 16 10.32 -1.81 -29.84
N LEU A 17 11.65 -1.85 -29.78
CA LEU A 17 12.43 -0.96 -28.90
C LEU A 17 12.55 0.44 -29.52
N SER A 18 12.06 1.44 -28.82
CA SER A 18 12.21 2.86 -29.18
C SER A 18 13.60 3.42 -28.90
N GLY A 19 14.40 2.73 -28.10
CA GLY A 19 15.78 3.09 -27.78
C GLY A 19 16.64 1.89 -27.43
N ASP A 20 17.93 2.15 -27.24
CA ASP A 20 18.93 1.13 -26.91
C ASP A 20 18.76 0.60 -25.48
N ILE A 21 19.01 -0.70 -25.30
CA ILE A 21 19.03 -1.37 -24.00
C ILE A 21 20.46 -1.79 -23.65
N TYR A 22 20.89 -1.44 -22.47
CA TYR A 22 22.21 -1.75 -21.94
C TYR A 22 22.12 -2.68 -20.73
N ASN A 23 23.25 -3.27 -20.34
CA ASN A 23 23.37 -4.05 -19.12
C ASN A 23 23.01 -3.20 -17.87
N ASP A 24 22.86 -3.84 -16.73
CA ASP A 24 22.51 -3.21 -15.44
C ASP A 24 23.40 -2.01 -15.07
N ARG A 25 24.69 -2.04 -15.50
CA ARG A 25 25.65 -0.96 -15.27
C ARG A 25 25.66 0.13 -16.35
N GLY A 26 24.85 0.00 -17.39
CA GLY A 26 24.80 0.94 -18.52
C GLY A 26 26.05 0.95 -19.41
N SER A 27 26.92 -0.06 -19.31
CA SER A 27 28.23 -0.08 -19.96
C SER A 27 28.31 -0.99 -21.19
N VAL A 28 27.41 -1.94 -21.35
CA VAL A 28 27.36 -2.89 -22.46
C VAL A 28 26.02 -2.80 -23.16
N LEU A 29 26.02 -2.54 -24.47
CA LEU A 29 24.83 -2.56 -25.29
C LEU A 29 24.35 -4.00 -25.49
N LEU A 30 23.11 -4.28 -25.10
CA LEU A 30 22.47 -5.61 -25.19
C LEU A 30 21.54 -5.71 -26.39
N LEU A 31 20.72 -4.67 -26.62
CA LEU A 31 19.75 -4.61 -27.71
C LEU A 31 19.71 -3.20 -28.29
N LYS A 32 19.45 -3.10 -29.59
CA LYS A 32 19.41 -1.82 -30.32
C LYS A 32 18.00 -1.33 -30.53
N ARG A 33 17.88 -0.03 -30.64
CA ARG A 33 16.67 0.64 -31.11
C ARG A 33 16.15 0.00 -32.41
N GLY A 34 14.83 -0.17 -32.51
CA GLY A 34 14.13 -0.77 -33.66
C GLY A 34 14.15 -2.30 -33.67
N GLU A 35 14.80 -2.96 -32.70
CA GLU A 35 14.70 -4.41 -32.58
C GLU A 35 13.37 -4.80 -31.98
N VAL A 36 12.73 -5.84 -32.55
CA VAL A 36 11.54 -6.47 -32.00
C VAL A 36 11.96 -7.62 -31.10
N LEU A 37 11.46 -7.63 -29.86
CA LEU A 37 11.78 -8.67 -28.89
C LEU A 37 11.06 -9.96 -29.20
N THR A 38 11.81 -11.07 -29.18
CA THR A 38 11.29 -12.42 -29.22
C THR A 38 11.46 -13.09 -27.88
N GLN A 39 10.70 -14.15 -27.60
CA GLN A 39 10.83 -14.91 -26.36
C GLN A 39 12.27 -15.43 -26.13
N ASP A 40 12.96 -15.91 -27.19
CA ASP A 40 14.37 -16.34 -27.12
C ASP A 40 15.32 -15.20 -26.67
N ARG A 41 15.06 -13.98 -27.10
CA ARG A 41 15.84 -12.80 -26.66
C ARG A 41 15.58 -12.46 -25.20
N LEU A 42 14.32 -12.49 -24.75
CA LEU A 42 13.97 -12.27 -23.35
C LEU A 42 14.59 -13.30 -22.43
N ASP A 43 14.57 -14.58 -22.83
CA ASP A 43 15.19 -15.67 -22.08
C ASP A 43 16.74 -15.52 -22.01
N LYS A 44 17.36 -15.03 -23.09
CA LYS A 44 18.79 -14.73 -23.11
C LYS A 44 19.15 -13.56 -22.20
N LEU A 45 18.36 -12.47 -22.22
CA LEU A 45 18.54 -11.34 -21.33
C LEU A 45 18.46 -11.75 -19.86
N SER A 46 17.44 -12.52 -19.50
CA SER A 46 17.23 -13.00 -18.12
C SER A 46 18.35 -13.90 -17.63
N LYS A 47 18.97 -14.68 -18.52
CA LYS A 47 20.15 -15.52 -18.20
C LYS A 47 21.44 -14.71 -18.09
N PHE A 48 21.58 -13.65 -18.90
CA PHE A 48 22.77 -12.81 -18.92
C PHE A 48 22.82 -11.85 -17.73
N GLU A 49 21.70 -11.18 -17.44
CA GLU A 49 21.58 -10.23 -16.33
C GLU A 49 20.95 -10.89 -15.10
N ARG A 50 21.79 -11.57 -14.30
CA ARG A 50 21.39 -12.29 -13.09
C ARG A 50 20.71 -11.41 -12.04
N GLY A 51 20.95 -10.09 -12.08
CA GLY A 51 20.30 -9.10 -11.23
C GLY A 51 18.86 -8.76 -11.65
N GLY A 52 18.41 -9.25 -12.82
CA GLY A 52 17.07 -9.01 -13.32
C GLY A 52 16.81 -7.58 -13.82
N TYR A 53 17.86 -6.76 -13.98
CA TYR A 53 17.75 -5.35 -14.41
C TYR A 53 18.60 -5.08 -15.66
N ILE A 54 18.10 -4.14 -16.45
CA ILE A 54 18.78 -3.52 -17.59
C ILE A 54 18.69 -2.01 -17.47
N THR A 55 19.39 -1.28 -18.32
CA THR A 55 19.25 0.19 -18.37
C THR A 55 18.90 0.66 -19.77
N THR A 56 18.14 1.75 -19.86
CA THR A 56 17.73 2.38 -21.11
C THR A 56 17.62 3.90 -20.95
N SER A 57 17.30 4.62 -22.05
CA SER A 57 17.01 6.05 -21.98
C SER A 57 15.74 6.35 -21.18
N GLU A 58 15.64 7.57 -20.65
CA GLU A 58 14.41 8.03 -19.99
C GLU A 58 13.18 7.90 -20.91
N GLU A 59 13.33 8.25 -22.18
CA GLU A 59 12.26 8.22 -23.18
C GLU A 59 11.74 6.78 -23.39
N THR A 60 12.65 5.83 -23.65
CA THR A 60 12.30 4.40 -23.83
C THR A 60 11.71 3.81 -22.54
N TYR A 61 12.25 4.16 -21.40
CA TYR A 61 11.72 3.78 -20.09
C TYR A 61 10.25 4.21 -19.95
N GLN A 62 9.95 5.47 -20.27
CA GLN A 62 8.60 6.01 -20.19
C GLN A 62 7.64 5.35 -21.20
N GLU A 63 8.09 5.04 -22.41
CA GLU A 63 7.27 4.35 -23.40
C GLU A 63 6.93 2.92 -22.97
N ILE A 64 7.89 2.17 -22.43
CA ILE A 64 7.66 0.83 -21.90
C ILE A 64 6.63 0.88 -20.77
N LEU A 65 6.78 1.79 -19.81
CA LEU A 65 5.85 1.97 -18.71
C LEU A 65 4.44 2.37 -19.18
N ASN A 66 4.36 3.26 -20.19
CA ASN A 66 3.10 3.78 -20.70
C ASN A 66 2.37 2.80 -21.63
N SER A 67 3.01 1.73 -22.06
CA SER A 67 2.42 0.74 -22.98
C SER A 67 1.21 0.00 -22.40
N GLY A 68 1.08 -0.05 -21.09
CA GLY A 68 0.07 -0.83 -20.38
C GLY A 68 0.28 -2.35 -20.44
N LYS A 69 1.39 -2.82 -21.06
CA LYS A 69 1.71 -4.24 -21.26
C LYS A 69 2.72 -4.78 -20.25
N ALA A 70 3.39 -3.90 -19.50
CA ALA A 70 4.31 -4.35 -18.45
C ALA A 70 3.56 -5.14 -17.36
N PRO A 71 4.11 -6.28 -16.91
CA PRO A 71 3.49 -7.08 -15.86
C PRO A 71 3.27 -6.27 -14.57
N ARG A 72 2.15 -6.49 -13.90
CA ARG A 72 1.79 -5.78 -12.65
C ARG A 72 2.88 -5.88 -11.58
N ALA A 73 3.39 -7.08 -11.36
CA ALA A 73 4.45 -7.32 -10.37
C ALA A 73 5.73 -6.52 -10.66
N ALA A 74 6.07 -6.33 -11.94
CA ALA A 74 7.21 -5.55 -12.35
C ALA A 74 7.00 -4.06 -12.07
N LEU A 75 5.83 -3.54 -12.42
CA LEU A 75 5.45 -2.15 -12.16
C LEU A 75 5.45 -1.82 -10.67
N GLN A 76 4.94 -2.72 -9.84
CA GLN A 76 4.96 -2.59 -8.38
C GLN A 76 6.38 -2.42 -7.85
N ARG A 77 7.35 -3.23 -8.31
CA ARG A 77 8.76 -3.11 -7.89
C ARG A 77 9.34 -1.72 -8.13
N VAL A 78 9.03 -1.07 -9.26
CA VAL A 78 9.52 0.29 -9.54
C VAL A 78 8.99 1.32 -8.55
N TYR A 79 7.72 1.21 -8.13
CA TYR A 79 7.18 2.10 -7.10
C TYR A 79 7.77 1.80 -5.73
N GLU A 80 7.87 0.53 -5.39
CA GLU A 80 8.49 0.10 -4.14
C GLU A 80 9.94 0.59 -4.06
N GLU A 81 10.71 0.54 -5.16
CA GLU A 81 12.06 1.11 -5.22
C GLU A 81 12.05 2.64 -5.13
N ALA A 82 11.16 3.33 -5.84
CA ALA A 82 11.06 4.79 -5.82
C ALA A 82 10.72 5.32 -4.42
N VAL A 83 9.88 4.61 -3.68
CA VAL A 83 9.52 4.90 -2.29
C VAL A 83 10.55 4.33 -1.31
N GLY A 84 11.40 3.38 -1.73
CA GLY A 84 12.25 2.56 -0.85
C GLY A 84 11.41 1.64 0.05
N TYR A 85 10.26 1.22 -0.44
CA TYR A 85 9.27 0.44 0.29
C TYR A 85 9.82 -0.93 0.70
N THR A 86 10.54 -1.61 -0.20
CA THR A 86 11.12 -2.94 0.07
C THR A 86 12.13 -2.90 1.22
N ALA A 87 12.97 -1.84 1.30
CA ALA A 87 13.90 -1.67 2.41
C ALA A 87 13.16 -1.50 3.74
N LEU A 88 12.18 -0.58 3.77
CA LEU A 88 11.34 -0.37 4.96
C LEU A 88 10.60 -1.64 5.38
N LYS A 89 10.08 -2.42 4.40
CA LYS A 89 9.43 -3.69 4.70
C LYS A 89 10.38 -4.67 5.40
N ASN A 90 11.61 -4.78 4.92
CA ASN A 90 12.62 -5.65 5.54
C ASN A 90 12.96 -5.21 6.97
N ASP A 91 13.03 -3.90 7.22
CA ASP A 91 13.25 -3.36 8.57
C ASP A 91 12.06 -3.68 9.48
N VAL A 92 10.83 -3.58 8.98
CA VAL A 92 9.62 -3.98 9.72
C VAL A 92 9.59 -5.50 9.96
N ASP A 93 9.99 -6.31 8.97
CA ASP A 93 10.14 -7.77 9.15
C ASP A 93 11.13 -8.10 10.28
N SER A 94 12.24 -7.34 10.40
CA SER A 94 13.21 -7.45 11.50
C SER A 94 12.56 -7.15 12.84
N ILE A 95 11.87 -6.01 12.98
CA ILE A 95 11.18 -5.60 14.22
C ILE A 95 10.21 -6.70 14.68
N PHE A 96 9.35 -7.21 13.80
CA PHE A 96 8.39 -8.25 14.14
C PHE A 96 9.03 -9.59 14.50
N SER A 97 10.11 -9.97 13.78
CA SER A 97 10.85 -11.20 14.05
C SER A 97 11.56 -11.14 15.40
N VAL A 98 12.23 -10.04 15.71
CA VAL A 98 12.88 -9.84 17.01
C VAL A 98 11.84 -9.87 18.13
N THR A 99 10.72 -9.17 17.97
CA THR A 99 9.65 -9.13 18.97
C THR A 99 9.06 -10.52 19.22
N ARG A 100 8.85 -11.32 18.17
CA ARG A 100 8.35 -12.70 18.29
C ARG A 100 9.30 -13.57 19.12
N ASN A 101 10.59 -13.47 18.88
CA ASN A 101 11.62 -14.30 19.50
C ASN A 101 11.98 -13.86 20.91
N ALA A 102 12.15 -12.55 21.12
CA ALA A 102 12.59 -11.97 22.40
C ALA A 102 11.44 -11.57 23.32
N SER A 103 10.21 -11.48 22.82
CA SER A 103 9.05 -10.92 23.52
C SER A 103 9.26 -9.46 23.97
N GLU A 104 10.12 -8.75 23.26
CA GLU A 104 10.49 -7.37 23.51
C GLU A 104 10.67 -6.66 22.16
N ILE A 105 10.18 -5.43 22.04
CA ILE A 105 10.29 -4.63 20.82
C ILE A 105 11.60 -3.84 20.79
N ASN A 106 12.28 -3.84 19.62
CA ASN A 106 13.44 -2.99 19.38
C ASN A 106 12.97 -1.55 19.07
N MET A 107 12.93 -0.69 20.09
CA MET A 107 12.46 0.69 19.93
C MET A 107 13.41 1.57 19.12
N GLU A 108 14.72 1.36 19.16
CA GLU A 108 15.69 2.14 18.37
C GLU A 108 15.46 1.92 16.87
N GLU A 109 15.28 0.68 16.45
CA GLU A 109 14.95 0.31 15.06
C GLU A 109 13.56 0.85 14.68
N THR A 110 12.56 0.71 15.54
CA THR A 110 11.20 1.22 15.34
C THR A 110 11.18 2.74 15.14
N GLU A 111 11.93 3.50 15.95
CA GLU A 111 12.07 4.95 15.79
C GLU A 111 12.78 5.33 14.47
N THR A 112 13.79 4.56 14.06
CA THR A 112 14.50 4.78 12.81
C THR A 112 13.56 4.61 11.63
N VAL A 113 12.83 3.51 11.56
CA VAL A 113 11.82 3.24 10.53
C VAL A 113 10.72 4.32 10.55
N THR A 114 10.26 4.73 11.73
CA THR A 114 9.28 5.82 11.88
C THR A 114 9.78 7.14 11.27
N LYS A 115 11.04 7.52 11.52
CA LYS A 115 11.66 8.73 10.95
C LYS A 115 11.78 8.64 9.43
N ASP A 116 12.13 7.48 8.90
CA ASP A 116 12.27 7.26 7.47
C ASP A 116 10.92 7.33 6.75
N ILE A 117 9.88 6.70 7.28
CA ILE A 117 8.51 6.81 6.77
C ILE A 117 8.04 8.27 6.80
N PHE A 118 8.22 8.96 7.94
CA PHE A 118 7.84 10.37 8.07
C PHE A 118 8.55 11.26 7.05
N THR A 119 9.85 11.04 6.81
CA THR A 119 10.62 11.79 5.81
C THR A 119 10.07 11.56 4.40
N LYS A 120 9.72 10.32 4.06
CA LYS A 120 9.12 9.98 2.76
C LYS A 120 7.75 10.64 2.57
N ILE A 121 6.91 10.64 3.59
CA ILE A 121 5.59 11.30 3.56
C ILE A 121 5.74 12.82 3.32
N LYS A 122 6.84 13.45 3.79
CA LYS A 122 7.11 14.88 3.55
C LYS A 122 7.58 15.21 2.14
N VAL A 123 8.27 14.30 1.47
CA VAL A 123 8.94 14.59 0.19
C VAL A 123 8.28 13.93 -1.02
N LEU A 124 7.45 12.91 -0.81
CA LEU A 124 6.76 12.21 -1.88
C LEU A 124 5.33 12.74 -2.06
N ASP A 125 4.87 12.71 -3.31
CA ASP A 125 3.46 12.98 -3.61
C ASP A 125 2.59 11.85 -3.05
N PHE A 126 1.44 12.18 -2.45
CA PHE A 126 0.51 11.20 -1.89
C PHE A 126 0.07 10.13 -2.89
N PRO A 127 -0.23 10.45 -4.18
CA PRO A 127 -0.53 9.44 -5.18
C PRO A 127 0.53 8.35 -5.30
N LYS A 128 1.82 8.69 -5.18
CA LYS A 128 2.92 7.69 -5.25
C LYS A 128 2.91 6.75 -4.04
N ILE A 129 2.62 7.28 -2.86
CA ILE A 129 2.51 6.49 -1.64
C ILE A 129 1.36 5.50 -1.78
N PHE A 130 0.17 5.98 -2.16
CA PHE A 130 -1.01 5.12 -2.33
C PHE A 130 -0.87 4.12 -3.49
N GLN A 131 -0.14 4.45 -4.55
CA GLN A 131 0.20 3.47 -5.59
C GLN A 131 1.01 2.28 -5.06
N CYS A 132 1.88 2.49 -4.07
CA CYS A 132 2.57 1.39 -3.39
C CYS A 132 1.63 0.60 -2.48
N ILE A 133 0.74 1.30 -1.76
CA ILE A 133 -0.22 0.71 -0.82
C ILE A 133 -1.29 -0.09 -1.59
N ASP A 134 -1.86 0.49 -2.65
CA ASP A 134 -2.98 -0.05 -3.41
C ASP A 134 -2.56 -1.02 -4.52
N ALA A 135 -1.27 -1.27 -4.68
CA ALA A 135 -0.79 -2.20 -5.71
C ALA A 135 -1.35 -3.60 -5.47
N PRO A 136 -1.84 -4.30 -6.51
CA PRO A 136 -2.32 -5.66 -6.38
C PRO A 136 -1.24 -6.55 -5.78
N ARG A 137 -1.60 -7.37 -4.79
CA ARG A 137 -0.69 -8.21 -4.03
C ARG A 137 -0.87 -9.65 -4.42
N GLU A 138 0.23 -10.41 -4.51
CA GLU A 138 0.17 -11.87 -4.51
C GLU A 138 -0.18 -12.37 -3.09
N MET A 139 -0.66 -13.62 -3.00
CA MET A 139 -1.32 -14.20 -1.80
C MET A 139 -0.48 -14.24 -0.50
N ASP A 140 0.75 -13.74 -0.48
CA ASP A 140 1.61 -13.68 0.70
C ASP A 140 1.47 -12.31 1.43
N GLU A 141 0.30 -12.09 2.01
CA GLU A 141 0.12 -10.98 2.93
C GLU A 141 0.81 -11.28 4.24
N ASN A 142 1.94 -10.62 4.45
CA ASN A 142 2.53 -10.63 5.76
C ASN A 142 2.05 -9.43 6.58
N LEU A 143 1.88 -9.66 7.85
CA LEU A 143 1.50 -8.70 8.87
C LEU A 143 2.34 -7.40 8.81
N GLN A 144 3.59 -7.52 8.42
CA GLN A 144 4.55 -6.43 8.35
C GLN A 144 4.23 -5.44 7.22
N ARG A 145 3.80 -5.95 6.06
CA ARG A 145 3.36 -5.08 4.96
C ARG A 145 2.12 -4.28 5.34
N HIS A 146 1.17 -4.94 6.00
CA HIS A 146 0.00 -4.29 6.56
C HIS A 146 0.38 -3.16 7.52
N SER A 147 1.23 -3.43 8.52
CA SER A 147 1.69 -2.43 9.49
C SER A 147 2.42 -1.26 8.82
N LEU A 148 3.25 -1.53 7.79
CA LEU A 148 3.91 -0.49 7.01
C LEU A 148 2.90 0.40 6.26
N ASN A 149 1.89 -0.18 5.64
CA ASN A 149 0.84 0.55 4.93
C ASN A 149 -0.01 1.40 5.87
N VAL A 150 -0.39 0.84 7.03
CA VAL A 150 -1.12 1.58 8.08
C VAL A 150 -0.28 2.73 8.59
N ALA A 151 1.04 2.55 8.76
CA ALA A 151 1.95 3.62 9.18
C ALA A 151 2.01 4.76 8.15
N PHE A 152 2.13 4.46 6.86
CA PHE A 152 2.08 5.46 5.80
C PHE A 152 0.74 6.20 5.79
N THR A 153 -0.37 5.47 5.82
CA THR A 153 -1.72 6.04 5.77
C THR A 153 -1.99 6.93 6.98
N ASN A 154 -1.62 6.50 8.19
CA ASN A 154 -1.69 7.30 9.41
C ASN A 154 -0.94 8.63 9.27
N GLY A 155 0.29 8.57 8.79
CA GLY A 155 1.11 9.78 8.62
C GLY A 155 0.53 10.74 7.57
N VAL A 156 -0.03 10.21 6.48
CA VAL A 156 -0.71 11.00 5.44
C VAL A 156 -1.97 11.67 5.99
N ILE A 157 -2.82 10.93 6.72
CA ILE A 157 -4.01 11.52 7.39
C ILE A 157 -3.58 12.61 8.37
N GLY A 158 -2.49 12.40 9.13
CA GLY A 158 -1.93 13.41 10.02
C GLY A 158 -1.52 14.70 9.29
N GLN A 159 -0.96 14.60 8.07
CA GLN A 159 -0.66 15.77 7.24
C GLN A 159 -1.93 16.45 6.71
N TRP A 160 -2.92 15.71 6.27
CA TRP A 160 -4.21 16.27 5.82
C TRP A 160 -4.92 17.03 6.95
N LEU A 161 -4.80 16.55 8.18
CA LEU A 161 -5.28 17.23 9.39
C LEU A 161 -4.39 18.39 9.81
N LYS A 162 -3.23 18.61 9.16
CA LYS A 162 -2.23 19.63 9.51
C LYS A 162 -1.76 19.53 10.96
N LEU A 163 -1.62 18.31 11.46
CA LEU A 163 -1.13 18.07 12.82
C LEU A 163 0.36 18.46 12.95
N PRO A 164 0.82 18.83 14.15
CA PRO A 164 2.24 19.06 14.40
C PRO A 164 3.10 17.84 14.08
N GLU A 165 4.32 18.05 13.56
CA GLU A 165 5.24 16.94 13.19
C GLU A 165 5.44 15.89 14.30
N PRO A 166 5.58 16.24 15.59
CA PRO A 166 5.67 15.24 16.64
C PRO A 166 4.45 14.31 16.72
N VAL A 167 3.24 14.84 16.50
CA VAL A 167 2.00 14.07 16.51
C VAL A 167 1.93 13.16 15.27
N ILE A 168 2.35 13.66 14.09
CA ILE A 168 2.41 12.84 12.87
C ILE A 168 3.40 11.69 13.05
N LYS A 169 4.56 11.91 13.69
CA LYS A 169 5.51 10.83 14.01
C LYS A 169 4.90 9.79 14.94
N LYS A 170 4.15 10.22 15.97
CA LYS A 170 3.41 9.30 16.83
C LYS A 170 2.39 8.47 16.04
N LEU A 171 1.67 9.10 15.09
CA LEU A 171 0.72 8.41 14.19
C LEU A 171 1.42 7.36 13.32
N VAL A 172 2.56 7.69 12.72
CA VAL A 172 3.36 6.75 11.94
C VAL A 172 3.80 5.57 12.80
N CYS A 173 4.35 5.85 13.99
CA CYS A 173 4.77 4.82 14.93
C CYS A 173 3.58 3.94 15.37
N ALA A 174 2.44 4.55 15.71
CA ALA A 174 1.23 3.83 16.09
C ALA A 174 0.79 2.85 15.00
N GLY A 175 0.75 3.30 13.73
CA GLY A 175 0.44 2.42 12.61
C GLY A 175 1.45 1.29 12.41
N LEU A 176 2.74 1.55 12.68
CA LEU A 176 3.78 0.53 12.56
C LEU A 176 3.65 -0.59 13.59
N VAL A 177 3.23 -0.25 14.81
CA VAL A 177 3.22 -1.19 15.95
C VAL A 177 1.83 -1.62 16.41
N HIS A 178 0.73 -1.12 15.79
CA HIS A 178 -0.62 -1.41 16.27
C HIS A 178 -0.90 -2.91 16.41
N ASP A 179 -0.37 -3.68 15.49
CA ASP A 179 -0.57 -5.13 15.35
C ASP A 179 0.59 -5.98 15.89
N ILE A 180 1.59 -5.37 16.55
CA ILE A 180 2.77 -6.12 17.03
C ILE A 180 2.39 -7.26 18.00
N GLY A 181 1.28 -7.15 18.71
CA GLY A 181 0.74 -8.18 19.58
C GLY A 181 0.31 -9.46 18.86
N LYS A 182 0.10 -9.43 17.54
CA LYS A 182 -0.15 -10.63 16.73
C LYS A 182 1.03 -11.59 16.73
N THR A 183 2.22 -11.12 17.11
CA THR A 183 3.39 -12.00 17.35
C THR A 183 3.19 -12.99 18.50
N LYS A 184 2.22 -12.75 19.39
CA LYS A 184 1.85 -13.65 20.49
C LYS A 184 0.72 -14.62 20.12
N ILE A 185 0.08 -14.44 18.98
CA ILE A 185 -0.98 -15.33 18.52
C ILE A 185 -0.35 -16.59 17.90
N PRO A 186 -0.88 -17.80 18.17
CA PRO A 186 -0.43 -19.02 17.53
C PRO A 186 -0.49 -18.93 16.00
N GLU A 187 0.59 -19.37 15.33
CA GLU A 187 0.71 -19.24 13.87
C GLU A 187 -0.36 -20.01 13.11
N GLU A 188 -0.77 -21.18 13.65
CA GLU A 188 -1.84 -21.99 13.08
C GLU A 188 -3.21 -21.31 13.08
N ILE A 189 -3.43 -20.33 13.97
CA ILE A 189 -4.64 -19.49 14.01
C ILE A 189 -4.43 -18.27 13.10
N LEU A 190 -3.28 -17.57 13.27
CA LEU A 190 -3.01 -16.33 12.54
C LEU A 190 -2.98 -16.55 11.01
N ASN A 191 -2.37 -17.67 10.57
CA ASN A 191 -2.17 -18.01 9.15
C ASN A 191 -3.17 -19.06 8.64
N ALA A 192 -4.30 -19.26 9.33
CA ALA A 192 -5.30 -20.25 8.93
C ALA A 192 -5.83 -19.95 7.51
N PRO A 193 -5.75 -20.91 6.54
CA PRO A 193 -6.19 -20.69 5.15
C PRO A 193 -7.73 -20.81 5.01
N ARG A 194 -8.47 -20.56 6.06
CA ARG A 194 -9.92 -20.68 6.18
C ARG A 194 -10.50 -19.58 7.08
N ARG A 195 -11.80 -19.48 7.09
CA ARG A 195 -12.47 -18.66 8.12
C ARG A 195 -12.19 -19.23 9.51
N LEU A 196 -11.91 -18.34 10.44
CA LEU A 196 -11.70 -18.69 11.85
C LEU A 196 -13.01 -19.12 12.51
N THR A 197 -12.91 -19.99 13.52
CA THR A 197 -14.03 -20.25 14.42
C THR A 197 -14.25 -19.03 15.36
N GLU A 198 -15.36 -19.02 16.09
CA GLU A 198 -15.62 -17.96 17.06
C GLU A 198 -14.57 -17.95 18.17
N GLU A 199 -14.16 -19.12 18.63
CA GLU A 199 -13.11 -19.28 19.67
C GLU A 199 -11.74 -18.78 19.16
N GLU A 200 -11.36 -19.13 17.92
CA GLU A 200 -10.12 -18.66 17.30
C GLU A 200 -10.15 -17.13 17.10
N PHE A 201 -11.31 -16.58 16.73
CA PHE A 201 -11.47 -15.15 16.59
C PHE A 201 -11.33 -14.41 17.93
N GLU A 202 -11.86 -14.97 19.04
CA GLU A 202 -11.64 -14.41 20.37
C GLU A 202 -10.15 -14.42 20.78
N ILE A 203 -9.39 -15.45 20.38
CA ILE A 203 -7.94 -15.46 20.60
C ILE A 203 -7.26 -14.31 19.83
N ILE A 204 -7.65 -14.07 18.57
CA ILE A 204 -7.11 -12.94 17.79
C ILE A 204 -7.47 -11.61 18.42
N LYS A 205 -8.66 -11.42 18.97
CA LYS A 205 -9.08 -10.17 19.62
C LYS A 205 -8.22 -9.78 20.83
N ALA A 206 -7.37 -10.67 21.33
CA ALA A 206 -6.43 -10.34 22.40
C ALA A 206 -5.20 -9.55 21.91
N HIS A 207 -4.92 -9.50 20.57
CA HIS A 207 -3.70 -8.86 20.07
C HIS A 207 -3.57 -7.36 20.45
N PRO A 208 -4.62 -6.53 20.55
CA PRO A 208 -4.45 -5.14 20.97
C PRO A 208 -3.94 -5.01 22.39
N VAL A 209 -4.40 -5.91 23.29
CA VAL A 209 -3.88 -6.01 24.67
C VAL A 209 -2.41 -6.41 24.65
N TYR A 210 -2.06 -7.43 23.86
CA TYR A 210 -0.66 -7.85 23.70
C TYR A 210 0.21 -6.77 23.06
N SER A 211 -0.32 -5.99 22.10
CA SER A 211 0.41 -4.85 21.53
C SER A 211 0.71 -3.81 22.60
N TYR A 212 -0.27 -3.44 23.41
CA TYR A 212 -0.09 -2.51 24.51
C TYR A 212 0.96 -3.01 25.54
N GLU A 213 0.92 -4.28 25.89
CA GLU A 213 1.86 -4.90 26.84
C GLU A 213 3.29 -4.98 26.29
N LEU A 214 3.47 -5.33 25.00
CA LEU A 214 4.78 -5.39 24.35
C LEU A 214 5.44 -4.02 24.21
N LEU A 215 4.66 -2.96 24.18
CA LEU A 215 5.10 -1.56 24.09
C LEU A 215 5.38 -0.94 25.48
N TRP A 216 5.55 -1.76 26.52
CA TRP A 216 5.73 -1.35 27.91
C TRP A 216 6.91 -0.37 28.09
N ASP A 217 6.70 0.63 28.98
CA ASP A 217 7.65 1.59 29.55
C ASP A 217 8.54 2.45 28.61
N ASN A 218 8.84 2.00 27.39
CA ASN A 218 9.75 2.70 26.49
C ASN A 218 9.04 3.47 25.37
N VAL A 219 7.71 3.41 25.32
CA VAL A 219 6.91 3.99 24.25
C VAL A 219 5.93 5.02 24.83
N ASP A 220 5.77 6.12 24.12
CA ASP A 220 4.78 7.15 24.43
C ASP A 220 3.38 6.55 24.61
N GLU A 221 2.70 6.94 25.69
CA GLU A 221 1.40 6.37 26.07
C GLU A 221 0.33 6.57 24.99
N ASP A 222 0.37 7.66 24.22
CA ASP A 222 -0.57 7.87 23.11
C ASP A 222 -0.41 6.78 22.04
N ILE A 223 0.82 6.31 21.77
CA ILE A 223 1.11 5.23 20.81
C ILE A 223 0.61 3.90 21.35
N ARG A 224 0.88 3.63 22.63
CA ARG A 224 0.42 2.40 23.31
C ARG A 224 -1.10 2.29 23.31
N LEU A 225 -1.78 3.39 23.66
CA LEU A 225 -3.24 3.45 23.65
C LEU A 225 -3.80 3.34 22.23
N ALA A 226 -3.11 3.89 21.22
CA ALA A 226 -3.52 3.69 19.83
C ALA A 226 -3.45 2.21 19.43
N ALA A 227 -2.39 1.50 19.81
CA ALA A 227 -2.25 0.07 19.56
C ALA A 227 -3.30 -0.78 20.32
N ARG A 228 -3.70 -0.36 21.53
CA ARG A 228 -4.74 -1.03 22.30
C ARG A 228 -6.15 -0.81 21.75
N HIS A 229 -6.44 0.42 21.25
CA HIS A 229 -7.79 0.87 20.98
C HIS A 229 -8.14 1.01 19.48
N HIS A 230 -7.27 0.58 18.55
CA HIS A 230 -7.57 0.72 17.10
C HIS A 230 -8.78 -0.11 16.62
N HIS A 231 -9.19 -1.10 17.39
CA HIS A 231 -10.43 -1.85 17.17
C HIS A 231 -11.63 -1.35 17.99
N GLU A 232 -11.45 -0.31 18.78
CA GLU A 232 -12.59 0.34 19.43
C GLU A 232 -13.43 1.10 18.41
N ARG A 233 -14.68 1.32 18.75
CA ARG A 233 -15.67 2.00 17.90
C ARG A 233 -16.38 3.06 18.73
N LEU A 234 -16.66 4.22 18.13
CA LEU A 234 -17.29 5.36 18.83
C LEU A 234 -18.63 5.01 19.47
N ASP A 235 -19.30 3.96 18.97
CA ASP A 235 -20.56 3.44 19.52
C ASP A 235 -20.39 2.45 20.69
N GLY A 236 -19.13 2.22 21.15
CA GLY A 236 -18.81 1.32 22.27
C GLY A 236 -18.93 -0.17 21.96
N LYS A 237 -19.06 -0.56 20.67
CA LYS A 237 -19.16 -1.97 20.26
C LYS A 237 -17.82 -2.56 19.77
N GLY A 238 -16.74 -1.84 20.01
CA GLY A 238 -15.39 -2.28 19.69
C GLY A 238 -14.82 -3.25 20.74
N TYR A 239 -13.53 -3.45 20.70
CA TYR A 239 -12.77 -4.23 21.65
C TYR A 239 -11.36 -3.65 21.78
N PRO A 240 -10.59 -3.92 22.85
CA PRO A 240 -10.85 -4.85 23.95
C PRO A 240 -11.66 -4.26 25.12
N ASP A 241 -11.67 -2.93 25.28
CA ASP A 241 -12.16 -2.27 26.50
C ASP A 241 -13.62 -1.76 26.37
N GLN A 242 -14.17 -1.78 25.17
CA GLN A 242 -15.53 -1.30 24.84
C GLN A 242 -15.75 0.16 25.25
N ILE A 243 -14.71 0.98 25.13
CA ILE A 243 -14.78 2.43 25.34
C ILE A 243 -15.48 3.11 24.16
N ALA A 244 -16.04 4.30 24.39
CA ALA A 244 -16.86 5.00 23.42
C ALA A 244 -16.50 6.49 23.28
N GLY A 245 -16.86 7.08 22.17
CA GLY A 245 -16.75 8.50 21.94
C GLY A 245 -15.33 9.06 22.14
N ASP A 246 -15.23 10.09 23.00
CA ASP A 246 -13.95 10.81 23.24
C ASP A 246 -12.96 10.06 24.13
N GLU A 247 -13.33 8.93 24.72
CA GLU A 247 -12.40 8.05 25.43
C GLU A 247 -11.43 7.40 24.45
N ILE A 248 -11.81 7.25 23.18
CA ILE A 248 -10.94 6.74 22.12
C ILE A 248 -10.05 7.89 21.61
N SER A 249 -8.74 7.76 21.79
CA SER A 249 -7.77 8.78 21.39
C SER A 249 -7.83 9.07 19.87
N LEU A 250 -7.41 10.28 19.48
CA LEU A 250 -7.34 10.65 18.05
C LEU A 250 -6.44 9.68 17.26
N LEU A 251 -5.32 9.25 17.84
CA LEU A 251 -4.40 8.31 17.19
C LEU A 251 -5.08 6.97 16.93
N ALA A 252 -5.83 6.46 17.89
CA ALA A 252 -6.57 5.20 17.73
C ALA A 252 -7.66 5.31 16.65
N ARG A 253 -8.41 6.43 16.63
CA ARG A 253 -9.47 6.67 15.60
C ARG A 253 -8.87 6.75 14.19
N ILE A 254 -7.73 7.40 14.01
CA ILE A 254 -7.03 7.46 12.72
C ILE A 254 -6.51 6.08 12.34
N THR A 255 -5.88 5.36 13.26
CA THR A 255 -5.35 4.02 13.01
C THR A 255 -6.47 3.04 12.64
N ALA A 256 -7.65 3.14 13.25
CA ALA A 256 -8.83 2.33 12.90
C ALA A 256 -9.26 2.52 11.43
N ILE A 257 -9.21 3.74 10.90
CA ILE A 257 -9.55 4.02 9.48
C ILE A 257 -8.49 3.43 8.56
N SER A 258 -7.23 3.64 8.87
CA SER A 258 -6.10 3.14 8.08
C SER A 258 -6.05 1.61 8.04
N ASP A 259 -6.30 0.96 9.18
CA ASP A 259 -6.38 -0.49 9.33
C ASP A 259 -7.52 -1.06 8.46
N VAL A 260 -8.73 -0.52 8.60
CA VAL A 260 -9.88 -0.96 7.78
C VAL A 260 -9.61 -0.75 6.30
N TYR A 261 -9.02 0.38 5.90
CA TYR A 261 -8.70 0.64 4.49
C TYR A 261 -7.73 -0.40 3.94
N ASP A 262 -6.59 -0.60 4.60
CA ASP A 262 -5.60 -1.59 4.14
C ASP A 262 -6.17 -3.02 4.14
N ALA A 263 -6.92 -3.39 5.17
CA ALA A 263 -7.56 -4.71 5.23
C ALA A 263 -8.58 -4.96 4.10
N MET A 264 -9.19 -3.91 3.54
CA MET A 264 -10.17 -4.04 2.45
C MET A 264 -9.52 -4.10 1.07
N ILE A 265 -8.43 -3.35 0.84
CA ILE A 265 -7.70 -3.38 -0.44
C ILE A 265 -6.77 -4.59 -0.55
N SER A 266 -6.45 -5.22 0.56
CA SER A 266 -5.57 -6.38 0.64
C SER A 266 -6.29 -7.67 0.29
N GLN A 267 -5.66 -8.52 -0.53
CA GLN A 267 -6.14 -9.85 -0.84
C GLN A 267 -5.81 -10.80 0.32
N ARG A 268 -6.78 -11.60 0.75
CA ARG A 268 -6.57 -12.67 1.76
C ARG A 268 -6.96 -14.00 1.16
N SER A 269 -6.45 -15.10 1.72
CA SER A 269 -6.71 -16.46 1.26
C SER A 269 -8.21 -16.83 1.10
N TYR A 270 -9.10 -16.07 1.75
CA TYR A 270 -10.55 -16.28 1.74
C TYR A 270 -11.36 -15.05 1.25
N LYS A 271 -10.69 -13.98 0.76
CA LYS A 271 -11.34 -12.75 0.31
C LYS A 271 -10.58 -12.12 -0.87
N GLU A 272 -11.28 -11.80 -1.95
CA GLU A 272 -10.72 -11.01 -3.04
C GLU A 272 -10.43 -9.57 -2.58
N SER A 273 -9.35 -8.98 -3.10
CA SER A 273 -9.04 -7.57 -2.87
C SER A 273 -10.09 -6.68 -3.54
N MET A 274 -10.45 -5.60 -2.87
CA MET A 274 -11.30 -4.57 -3.46
C MET A 274 -10.44 -3.50 -4.13
N ILE A 275 -10.96 -2.89 -5.19
CA ILE A 275 -10.33 -1.68 -5.73
C ILE A 275 -10.58 -0.50 -4.78
N PRO A 276 -9.66 0.49 -4.73
CA PRO A 276 -9.80 1.63 -3.81
C PRO A 276 -11.14 2.38 -3.93
N PHE A 277 -11.67 2.53 -5.14
CA PHE A 277 -12.96 3.22 -5.36
C PHE A 277 -14.14 2.55 -4.65
N ASP A 278 -14.19 1.21 -4.68
CA ASP A 278 -15.24 0.44 -3.97
C ASP A 278 -15.10 0.58 -2.45
N VAL A 279 -13.86 0.61 -1.96
CA VAL A 279 -13.62 0.80 -0.52
C VAL A 279 -14.04 2.19 -0.07
N LEU A 280 -13.72 3.24 -0.86
CA LEU A 280 -14.13 4.62 -0.57
C LEU A 280 -15.66 4.76 -0.60
N GLU A 281 -16.34 4.09 -1.53
CA GLU A 281 -17.82 4.07 -1.57
C GLU A 281 -18.41 3.43 -0.31
N LYS A 282 -17.81 2.32 0.18
CA LYS A 282 -18.24 1.68 1.43
C LYS A 282 -18.04 2.58 2.65
N PHE A 283 -16.90 3.26 2.75
CA PHE A 283 -16.64 4.25 3.79
C PHE A 283 -17.73 5.33 3.77
N LYS A 284 -18.02 5.87 2.60
CA LYS A 284 -19.03 6.92 2.44
C LYS A 284 -20.44 6.47 2.78
N LYS A 285 -20.78 5.21 2.48
CA LYS A 285 -22.08 4.61 2.84
C LYS A 285 -22.20 4.23 4.32
N GLY A 286 -21.14 4.41 5.12
CA GLY A 286 -21.14 4.03 6.53
C GLY A 286 -21.18 2.51 6.75
N GLU A 287 -20.67 1.71 5.79
CA GLU A 287 -20.62 0.24 5.92
C GLU A 287 -19.64 -0.24 7.00
N PHE A 288 -18.86 0.68 7.59
CA PHE A 288 -17.96 0.43 8.73
C PHE A 288 -18.46 1.20 9.97
N PRO A 289 -19.48 0.67 10.68
CA PRO A 289 -20.11 1.37 11.79
C PRO A 289 -19.14 1.68 12.92
N GLY A 290 -19.35 2.81 13.58
CA GLY A 290 -18.59 3.23 14.75
C GLY A 290 -17.22 3.84 14.46
N LEU A 291 -16.80 3.99 13.22
CA LEU A 291 -15.65 4.82 12.86
C LEU A 291 -15.99 6.31 13.04
N ASP A 292 -14.97 7.17 13.21
CA ASP A 292 -15.16 8.61 13.30
C ASP A 292 -15.55 9.18 11.93
N GLU A 293 -16.81 9.53 11.77
CA GLU A 293 -17.39 10.01 10.50
C GLU A 293 -16.66 11.24 9.95
N ARG A 294 -16.19 12.15 10.82
CA ARG A 294 -15.46 13.37 10.40
C ARG A 294 -14.09 13.02 9.81
N LEU A 295 -13.42 12.03 10.40
CA LEU A 295 -12.14 11.53 9.89
C LEU A 295 -12.35 10.72 8.61
N VAL A 296 -13.42 9.92 8.53
CA VAL A 296 -13.84 9.20 7.31
C VAL A 296 -14.12 10.16 6.18
N ASP A 297 -14.89 11.22 6.40
CA ASP A 297 -15.19 12.24 5.38
C ASP A 297 -13.91 12.93 4.88
N LEU A 298 -13.01 13.28 5.80
CA LEU A 298 -11.71 13.86 5.44
C LEU A 298 -10.88 12.88 4.62
N PHE A 299 -10.82 11.61 5.04
CA PHE A 299 -10.08 10.57 4.34
C PHE A 299 -10.63 10.36 2.92
N VAL A 300 -11.92 10.11 2.78
CA VAL A 300 -12.58 9.89 1.47
C VAL A 300 -12.37 11.09 0.55
N LYS A 301 -12.59 12.32 1.04
CA LYS A 301 -12.40 13.54 0.26
C LYS A 301 -10.97 13.65 -0.30
N ASN A 302 -9.96 13.46 0.55
CA ASN A 302 -8.58 13.59 0.12
C ASN A 302 -8.15 12.43 -0.79
N MET A 303 -8.64 11.21 -0.56
CA MET A 303 -8.38 10.08 -1.45
C MET A 303 -8.96 10.33 -2.85
N VAL A 304 -10.18 10.82 -2.96
CA VAL A 304 -10.82 11.18 -4.24
C VAL A 304 -9.98 12.22 -5.00
N GLU A 305 -9.50 13.26 -4.32
CA GLU A 305 -8.62 14.25 -4.94
C GLU A 305 -7.27 13.65 -5.41
N ASN A 306 -6.71 12.73 -4.64
CA ASN A 306 -5.44 12.08 -4.96
C ASN A 306 -5.55 11.06 -6.10
N TYR A 307 -6.72 10.48 -6.36
CA TYR A 307 -6.94 9.60 -7.51
C TYR A 307 -7.23 10.34 -8.82
N ARG A 308 -7.38 11.65 -8.78
CA ARG A 308 -7.52 12.46 -9.99
C ARG A 308 -6.25 12.37 -10.82
N ASP A 309 -6.41 12.21 -12.13
CA ASP A 309 -5.34 12.02 -13.12
C ASP A 309 -4.49 10.75 -12.91
N VAL A 310 -4.88 9.86 -11.99
CA VAL A 310 -4.27 8.54 -11.82
C VAL A 310 -4.65 7.65 -13.00
N LYS A 311 -3.70 6.85 -13.47
CA LYS A 311 -3.95 5.82 -14.48
C LYS A 311 -4.56 4.59 -13.84
N VAL A 312 -5.52 3.99 -14.53
CA VAL A 312 -6.20 2.76 -14.11
C VAL A 312 -6.24 1.76 -15.26
N GLN A 313 -6.15 0.48 -14.94
CA GLN A 313 -6.42 -0.57 -15.90
C GLN A 313 -7.90 -0.91 -15.88
N MET A 314 -8.50 -0.96 -17.07
CA MET A 314 -9.90 -1.26 -17.26
C MET A 314 -10.15 -2.76 -17.44
N SER A 315 -11.39 -3.21 -17.24
CA SER A 315 -11.83 -4.61 -17.41
C SER A 315 -11.60 -5.16 -18.82
N ASP A 316 -11.53 -4.31 -19.81
CA ASP A 316 -11.21 -4.66 -21.20
C ASP A 316 -9.70 -4.62 -21.53
N GLY A 317 -8.85 -4.39 -20.52
CA GLY A 317 -7.38 -4.33 -20.62
C GLY A 317 -6.82 -2.98 -21.03
N ARG A 318 -7.64 -2.01 -21.43
CA ARG A 318 -7.16 -0.66 -21.74
C ARG A 318 -6.64 0.06 -20.50
N ILE A 319 -5.75 1.02 -20.73
CA ILE A 319 -5.33 1.97 -19.69
C ILE A 319 -6.12 3.27 -19.87
N GLY A 320 -6.78 3.69 -18.81
CA GLY A 320 -7.49 4.95 -18.74
C GLY A 320 -6.89 5.89 -17.70
N VAL A 321 -7.32 7.13 -17.73
CA VAL A 321 -6.95 8.17 -16.75
C VAL A 321 -8.22 8.63 -16.03
N VAL A 322 -8.21 8.59 -14.72
CA VAL A 322 -9.31 9.09 -13.89
C VAL A 322 -9.44 10.60 -14.10
N ARG A 323 -10.57 11.06 -14.64
CA ARG A 323 -10.83 12.49 -14.86
C ARG A 323 -11.69 13.08 -13.77
N TYR A 324 -12.65 12.33 -13.31
CA TYR A 324 -13.55 12.77 -12.26
C TYR A 324 -14.13 11.57 -11.52
N ILE A 325 -14.31 11.71 -10.23
CA ILE A 325 -14.97 10.73 -9.37
C ILE A 325 -16.23 11.40 -8.85
N PRO A 326 -17.44 10.94 -9.30
CA PRO A 326 -18.70 11.55 -8.88
C PRO A 326 -18.88 11.41 -7.36
N PRO A 327 -19.18 12.49 -6.62
CA PRO A 327 -19.31 12.41 -5.17
C PRO A 327 -20.41 11.46 -4.68
N ASN A 328 -21.40 11.14 -5.49
CA ASN A 328 -22.52 10.26 -5.12
C ASN A 328 -22.38 8.84 -5.70
N ASP A 329 -21.24 8.53 -6.33
CA ASP A 329 -21.03 7.28 -7.04
C ASP A 329 -19.51 7.06 -7.20
N LEU A 330 -18.81 6.86 -6.07
CA LEU A 330 -17.34 6.81 -6.03
C LEU A 330 -16.78 5.59 -6.74
N ASN A 331 -17.51 4.50 -6.80
CA ASN A 331 -17.11 3.26 -7.45
C ASN A 331 -17.23 3.31 -8.99
N HIS A 332 -17.89 4.34 -9.54
CA HIS A 332 -17.98 4.53 -10.99
C HIS A 332 -17.31 5.83 -11.45
N PRO A 333 -15.97 5.93 -11.39
CA PRO A 333 -15.23 7.10 -11.86
C PRO A 333 -15.40 7.33 -13.36
N ILE A 334 -15.26 8.59 -13.78
CA ILE A 334 -15.20 8.97 -15.18
C ILE A 334 -13.76 8.83 -15.68
N ILE A 335 -13.57 8.00 -16.69
CA ILE A 335 -12.27 7.61 -17.22
C ILE A 335 -12.10 8.13 -18.64
N ASN A 336 -10.90 8.60 -18.97
CA ASN A 336 -10.49 8.91 -20.33
C ASN A 336 -9.56 7.80 -20.85
N CYS A 337 -10.03 7.06 -21.87
CA CYS A 337 -9.24 6.09 -22.62
C CYS A 337 -9.07 6.59 -24.06
N ASN A 338 -7.86 7.06 -24.43
CA ASN A 338 -7.54 7.46 -25.81
C ASN A 338 -8.54 8.47 -26.44
N HIS A 339 -8.87 9.53 -25.68
CA HIS A 339 -9.85 10.57 -26.03
C HIS A 339 -11.34 10.16 -25.93
N ASP A 340 -11.63 8.91 -25.59
CA ASP A 340 -12.97 8.49 -25.21
C ASP A 340 -13.17 8.67 -23.70
N VAL A 341 -14.10 9.52 -23.31
CA VAL A 341 -14.38 9.86 -21.90
C VAL A 341 -15.72 9.24 -21.54
N SER A 342 -15.69 8.24 -20.67
CA SER A 342 -16.87 7.49 -20.25
C SER A 342 -16.88 7.25 -18.75
N GLN A 343 -18.07 7.21 -18.16
CA GLN A 343 -18.25 6.73 -16.79
C GLN A 343 -18.17 5.21 -16.80
N THR A 344 -17.51 4.65 -15.79
CA THR A 344 -17.47 3.19 -15.59
C THR A 344 -18.81 2.67 -15.09
N ASP A 345 -19.06 1.38 -15.28
CA ASP A 345 -20.25 0.65 -14.85
C ASP A 345 -19.88 -0.80 -14.52
N ASP A 346 -20.88 -1.64 -14.18
CA ASP A 346 -20.68 -3.07 -13.83
C ASP A 346 -20.07 -3.91 -14.97
N LYS A 347 -20.07 -3.42 -16.22
CA LYS A 347 -19.52 -4.12 -17.39
C LYS A 347 -18.15 -3.60 -17.79
N TRP A 348 -17.93 -2.31 -17.60
CA TRP A 348 -16.67 -1.63 -17.92
C TRP A 348 -16.20 -0.86 -16.70
N TYR A 349 -15.28 -1.44 -15.94
CA TYR A 349 -14.86 -0.99 -14.62
C TYR A 349 -13.34 -0.97 -14.48
N CYS A 350 -12.86 -0.27 -13.47
CA CYS A 350 -11.45 -0.27 -13.08
C CYS A 350 -11.09 -1.60 -12.41
N VAL A 351 -10.01 -2.22 -12.87
CA VAL A 351 -9.51 -3.49 -12.29
C VAL A 351 -8.44 -3.21 -11.25
N CYS A 352 -7.59 -2.20 -11.49
CA CYS A 352 -6.57 -1.77 -10.55
C CYS A 352 -6.08 -0.37 -10.91
N ILE A 353 -5.41 0.25 -9.95
CA ILE A 353 -4.62 1.46 -10.21
C ILE A 353 -3.47 1.07 -11.14
N ALA A 354 -3.37 1.75 -12.28
CA ALA A 354 -2.27 1.62 -13.21
C ALA A 354 -1.26 2.75 -12.96
N ASN A 355 -0.04 2.53 -13.40
CA ASN A 355 1.07 3.40 -13.06
C ASN A 355 0.98 4.80 -13.64
N GLN A 356 1.28 5.81 -12.83
CA GLN A 356 1.63 7.13 -13.32
C GLN A 356 3.12 7.17 -13.66
N THR A 357 3.42 7.36 -14.92
CA THR A 357 4.75 7.81 -15.32
C THR A 357 4.74 9.32 -15.20
N GLY A 358 5.62 9.84 -14.35
CA GLY A 358 5.68 11.27 -14.04
C GLY A 358 5.76 12.18 -15.27
N LYS A 359 5.22 13.40 -15.11
CA LYS A 359 5.60 14.53 -15.97
C LYS A 359 7.06 14.88 -15.75
#